data_650fa36f2f3325643b892cc90a02d56c
#
_entry.id   650fa36f2f3325643b892cc90a02d56c
#
_cell.length_a   1.000
_cell.length_b   1.000
_cell.length_c   1.000
_cell.angle_alpha   90.00
_cell.angle_beta   90.00
_cell.angle_gamma   90.00
#
_symmetry.space_group_name_H-M   'P 1'
#
loop_
_entity.id
_entity.type
_entity.pdbx_description
1 polymer ?
#
loop_
_entity_poly.entity_id
_entity_poly.type
_entity_poly.pdbx_seq_one_letter_code
_entity_poly.pdbx_strand_id
1 'polypeptide(L)'
;MSKPIIYNDGTKRWYFNGKLHREDGPAVVSPYHKGWWLNGKLHREDGPAIDRSDGTKRWYLNGKLHREDGPACEWADSSKEWYLNGQRHRVDGPAVVSPYHKEWFFNGKLHREDGPAVEWVDGSKQWYSNGKEYTKEEYALLQFMKGINIYV
;
A
#
# COMPACT_ATOMS: atom_id res chain seq x y z
N MET A 1 19.10 -16.18 -21.27
CA MET A 1 18.75 -16.09 -19.83
C MET A 1 20.03 -16.10 -18.99
N SER A 2 20.21 -15.14 -18.10
CA SER A 2 21.34 -15.14 -17.16
C SER A 2 21.18 -16.28 -16.15
N LYS A 3 22.27 -16.96 -15.79
CA LYS A 3 22.27 -17.98 -14.74
C LYS A 3 22.16 -17.27 -13.37
N PRO A 4 21.44 -17.84 -12.38
CA PRO A 4 21.38 -17.26 -11.05
C PRO A 4 22.71 -17.42 -10.30
N ILE A 5 23.02 -16.49 -9.40
CA ILE A 5 23.95 -16.72 -8.31
C ILE A 5 23.19 -17.48 -7.22
N ILE A 6 23.76 -18.59 -6.77
CA ILE A 6 23.17 -19.44 -5.71
C ILE A 6 23.99 -19.23 -4.45
N TYR A 7 23.28 -18.88 -3.38
CA TYR A 7 23.86 -18.62 -2.06
C TYR A 7 23.79 -19.88 -1.15
N ASN A 8 24.56 -19.91 -0.07
CA ASN A 8 24.64 -21.07 0.83
C ASN A 8 23.30 -21.45 1.49
N ASP A 9 22.37 -20.50 1.61
CA ASP A 9 21.01 -20.69 2.14
C ASP A 9 20.01 -21.19 1.07
N GLY A 10 20.51 -21.50 -0.13
CA GLY A 10 19.70 -21.93 -1.29
C GLY A 10 19.02 -20.75 -2.02
N THR A 11 19.20 -19.52 -1.59
CA THR A 11 18.66 -18.35 -2.28
C THR A 11 19.28 -18.22 -3.67
N LYS A 12 18.43 -18.00 -4.66
CA LYS A 12 18.83 -17.74 -6.06
C LYS A 12 18.56 -16.30 -6.41
N ARG A 13 19.53 -15.62 -7.03
CA ARG A 13 19.39 -14.24 -7.48
C ARG A 13 19.86 -14.08 -8.92
N TRP A 14 19.08 -13.34 -9.71
CA TRP A 14 19.38 -13.00 -11.10
C TRP A 14 19.76 -11.52 -11.22
N TYR A 15 20.82 -11.26 -11.94
CA TYR A 15 21.36 -9.91 -12.14
C TYR A 15 21.55 -9.60 -13.61
N PHE A 16 21.34 -8.33 -13.96
CA PHE A 16 21.70 -7.74 -15.24
C PHE A 16 22.38 -6.38 -14.98
N ASN A 17 23.56 -6.18 -15.54
CA ASN A 17 24.38 -4.97 -15.30
C ASN A 17 24.52 -4.62 -13.80
N GLY A 18 24.82 -5.62 -12.96
CA GLY A 18 25.01 -5.46 -11.52
C GLY A 18 23.74 -5.18 -10.70
N LYS A 19 22.57 -5.15 -11.34
CA LYS A 19 21.28 -4.90 -10.67
C LYS A 19 20.42 -6.16 -10.67
N LEU A 20 19.64 -6.39 -9.60
CA LEU A 20 18.61 -7.43 -9.61
C LEU A 20 17.66 -7.21 -10.78
N HIS A 21 17.55 -8.24 -11.63
CA HIS A 21 16.76 -8.14 -12.84
C HIS A 21 16.41 -9.53 -13.38
N ARG A 22 15.14 -9.74 -13.69
CA ARG A 22 14.67 -10.89 -14.42
C ARG A 22 13.32 -10.61 -15.07
N GLU A 23 13.15 -10.89 -16.38
CA GLU A 23 11.92 -10.63 -17.14
C GLU A 23 10.95 -11.81 -17.11
N ASP A 24 11.46 -13.04 -17.08
CA ASP A 24 10.68 -14.28 -17.19
C ASP A 24 10.30 -14.91 -15.83
N GLY A 25 10.44 -14.16 -14.73
CA GLY A 25 10.12 -14.65 -13.39
C GLY A 25 10.73 -13.83 -12.27
N PRO A 26 10.71 -14.36 -11.03
CA PRO A 26 11.28 -13.65 -9.89
C PRO A 26 12.82 -13.58 -9.99
N ALA A 27 13.39 -12.39 -9.79
CA ALA A 27 14.83 -12.17 -9.73
C ALA A 27 15.45 -12.59 -8.39
N VAL A 28 14.63 -12.82 -7.37
CA VAL A 28 15.03 -13.42 -6.09
C VAL A 28 14.08 -14.58 -5.79
N VAL A 29 14.64 -15.75 -5.49
CA VAL A 29 13.91 -16.92 -5.01
C VAL A 29 14.63 -17.46 -3.79
N SER A 30 13.96 -17.44 -2.65
CA SER A 30 14.45 -18.00 -1.40
C SER A 30 13.42 -18.99 -0.81
N PRO A 31 13.75 -19.74 0.24
CA PRO A 31 12.76 -20.57 0.96
C PRO A 31 11.58 -19.77 1.53
N TYR A 32 11.78 -18.46 1.77
CA TYR A 32 10.83 -17.61 2.48
C TYR A 32 10.07 -16.63 1.60
N HIS A 33 10.58 -16.31 0.38
CA HIS A 33 9.91 -15.37 -0.52
C HIS A 33 10.38 -15.47 -1.96
N LYS A 34 9.55 -14.98 -2.86
CA LYS A 34 9.86 -14.64 -4.24
C LYS A 34 9.79 -13.12 -4.41
N GLY A 35 10.74 -12.56 -5.17
CA GLY A 35 10.79 -11.13 -5.46
C GLY A 35 11.00 -10.88 -6.96
N TRP A 36 10.14 -10.06 -7.58
CA TRP A 36 10.23 -9.64 -8.97
C TRP A 36 10.91 -8.28 -9.07
N TRP A 37 12.00 -8.23 -9.81
CA TRP A 37 12.83 -7.05 -9.95
C TRP A 37 13.16 -6.79 -11.41
N LEU A 38 13.01 -5.53 -11.85
CA LEU A 38 13.49 -5.03 -13.13
C LEU A 38 14.44 -3.86 -12.90
N ASN A 39 15.69 -3.95 -13.42
CA ASN A 39 16.70 -2.91 -13.31
C ASN A 39 16.94 -2.40 -11.87
N GLY A 40 16.91 -3.32 -10.89
CA GLY A 40 17.14 -3.01 -9.48
C GLY A 40 15.94 -2.43 -8.73
N LYS A 41 14.73 -2.41 -9.35
CA LYS A 41 13.50 -1.96 -8.73
C LYS A 41 12.49 -3.10 -8.63
N LEU A 42 11.78 -3.20 -7.52
CA LEU A 42 10.62 -4.08 -7.40
C LEU A 42 9.59 -3.69 -8.47
N HIS A 43 9.21 -4.68 -9.29
CA HIS A 43 8.27 -4.44 -10.39
C HIS A 43 7.60 -5.74 -10.81
N ARG A 44 6.26 -5.72 -10.88
CA ARG A 44 5.46 -6.78 -11.48
C ARG A 44 4.08 -6.24 -11.84
N GLU A 45 3.62 -6.52 -13.09
CA GLU A 45 2.31 -6.03 -13.59
C GLU A 45 1.19 -7.04 -13.33
N ASP A 46 1.46 -8.33 -13.42
CA ASP A 46 0.47 -9.42 -13.37
C ASP A 46 0.30 -10.06 -11.98
N GLY A 47 0.82 -9.43 -10.91
CA GLY A 47 0.74 -9.99 -9.56
C GLY A 47 1.62 -9.27 -8.54
N PRO A 48 1.77 -9.84 -7.33
CA PRO A 48 2.63 -9.26 -6.31
C PRO A 48 4.11 -9.35 -6.72
N ALA A 49 4.83 -8.23 -6.58
CA ALA A 49 6.28 -8.18 -6.79
C ALA A 49 7.07 -8.78 -5.61
N ILE A 50 6.45 -8.88 -4.43
CA ILE A 50 6.91 -9.67 -3.29
C ILE A 50 5.81 -10.66 -2.91
N ASP A 51 6.16 -11.94 -2.85
CA ASP A 51 5.28 -13.03 -2.41
C ASP A 51 6.04 -13.86 -1.36
N ARG A 52 5.57 -13.82 -0.12
CA ARG A 52 6.24 -14.46 1.03
C ARG A 52 5.51 -15.72 1.47
N SER A 53 6.26 -16.66 2.03
CA SER A 53 5.74 -17.93 2.57
C SER A 53 4.80 -17.75 3.77
N ASP A 54 4.85 -16.61 4.48
CA ASP A 54 3.94 -16.25 5.56
C ASP A 54 2.57 -15.74 5.08
N GLY A 55 2.35 -15.67 3.75
CA GLY A 55 1.14 -15.16 3.13
C GLY A 55 1.17 -13.67 2.81
N THR A 56 2.21 -12.94 3.24
CA THR A 56 2.36 -11.51 2.91
C THR A 56 2.61 -11.31 1.42
N LYS A 57 1.85 -10.43 0.79
CA LYS A 57 1.98 -10.05 -0.63
C LYS A 57 2.06 -8.53 -0.77
N ARG A 58 2.92 -8.07 -1.69
CA ARG A 58 3.05 -6.64 -1.97
C ARG A 58 3.20 -6.39 -3.47
N TRP A 59 2.41 -5.45 -3.99
CA TRP A 59 2.40 -5.04 -5.39
C TRP A 59 3.24 -3.80 -5.57
N TYR A 60 4.16 -3.86 -6.51
CA TYR A 60 5.06 -2.75 -6.85
C TYR A 60 5.11 -2.52 -8.34
N LEU A 61 5.01 -1.26 -8.77
CA LEU A 61 5.37 -0.79 -10.10
C LEU A 61 6.55 0.19 -10.00
N ASN A 62 7.64 -0.10 -10.70
CA ASN A 62 8.83 0.75 -10.77
C ASN A 62 9.38 1.14 -9.38
N GLY A 63 9.35 0.24 -8.40
CA GLY A 63 9.84 0.43 -7.05
C GLY A 63 8.89 1.15 -6.10
N LYS A 64 7.66 1.46 -6.53
CA LYS A 64 6.63 2.09 -5.70
C LYS A 64 5.50 1.12 -5.43
N LEU A 65 4.99 1.07 -4.20
CA LEU A 65 3.75 0.36 -3.89
C LEU A 65 2.62 0.91 -4.76
N HIS A 66 1.98 0.02 -5.52
CA HIS A 66 0.94 0.40 -6.47
C HIS A 66 0.04 -0.78 -6.80
N ARG A 67 -1.28 -0.58 -6.70
CA ARG A 67 -2.29 -1.50 -7.23
C ARG A 67 -3.61 -0.75 -7.41
N GLU A 68 -4.26 -0.89 -8.58
CA GLU A 68 -5.50 -0.20 -8.91
C GLU A 68 -6.75 -1.01 -8.53
N ASP A 69 -6.69 -2.33 -8.65
CA ASP A 69 -7.81 -3.25 -8.47
C ASP A 69 -7.92 -3.87 -7.07
N GLY A 70 -7.11 -3.40 -6.11
CA GLY A 70 -7.11 -3.96 -4.75
C GLY A 70 -6.05 -3.37 -3.83
N PRO A 71 -5.82 -3.98 -2.65
CA PRO A 71 -4.76 -3.57 -1.75
C PRO A 71 -3.38 -3.85 -2.35
N ALA A 72 -2.47 -2.87 -2.27
CA ALA A 72 -1.08 -3.03 -2.69
C ALA A 72 -0.23 -3.79 -1.64
N CYS A 73 -0.72 -3.91 -0.41
CA CYS A 73 -0.17 -4.79 0.62
C CYS A 73 -1.27 -5.66 1.21
N GLU A 74 -1.02 -6.95 1.25
CA GLU A 74 -1.78 -7.93 2.00
C GLU A 74 -0.82 -8.61 2.99
N TRP A 75 -1.12 -8.48 4.28
CA TRP A 75 -0.26 -8.95 5.35
C TRP A 75 -0.73 -10.30 5.91
N ALA A 76 0.17 -11.05 6.54
CA ALA A 76 -0.12 -12.33 7.16
C ALA A 76 -1.21 -12.25 8.27
N ASP A 77 -1.35 -11.11 8.93
CA ASP A 77 -2.36 -10.83 9.96
C ASP A 77 -3.72 -10.39 9.39
N SER A 78 -3.91 -10.52 8.09
CA SER A 78 -5.10 -10.07 7.33
C SER A 78 -5.23 -8.55 7.19
N SER A 79 -4.25 -7.77 7.64
CA SER A 79 -4.21 -6.33 7.37
C SER A 79 -4.05 -6.07 5.87
N LYS A 80 -4.65 -4.99 5.39
CA LYS A 80 -4.64 -4.58 3.98
C LYS A 80 -4.36 -3.09 3.87
N GLU A 81 -3.53 -2.72 2.88
CA GLU A 81 -3.22 -1.32 2.63
C GLU A 81 -3.30 -1.02 1.13
N TRP A 82 -3.99 0.07 0.77
CA TRP A 82 -4.16 0.54 -0.60
C TRP A 82 -3.16 1.66 -0.90
N TYR A 83 -2.42 1.50 -2.00
CA TYR A 83 -1.45 2.47 -2.47
C TYR A 83 -1.58 2.74 -3.95
N LEU A 84 -1.51 4.01 -4.34
CA LEU A 84 -1.29 4.46 -5.72
C LEU A 84 0.02 5.25 -5.79
N ASN A 85 0.94 4.82 -6.66
CA ASN A 85 2.23 5.48 -6.90
C ASN A 85 3.06 5.74 -5.63
N GLY A 86 2.99 4.83 -4.63
CA GLY A 86 3.72 4.91 -3.37
C GLY A 86 3.03 5.72 -2.28
N GLN A 87 1.85 6.25 -2.52
CA GLN A 87 1.05 6.98 -1.53
C GLN A 87 -0.17 6.17 -1.10
N ARG A 88 -0.49 6.12 0.18
CA ARG A 88 -1.76 5.55 0.66
C ARG A 88 -2.91 6.31 0.03
N HIS A 89 -3.77 5.59 -0.65
CA HIS A 89 -4.90 6.17 -1.38
C HIS A 89 -6.02 5.16 -1.57
N ARG A 90 -7.25 5.56 -1.26
CA ARG A 90 -8.45 4.84 -1.62
C ARG A 90 -9.66 5.79 -1.65
N VAL A 91 -10.49 5.70 -2.70
CA VAL A 91 -11.67 6.57 -2.87
C VAL A 91 -12.91 5.98 -2.19
N ASP A 92 -13.10 4.68 -2.29
CA ASP A 92 -14.33 3.96 -1.91
C ASP A 92 -14.28 3.31 -0.51
N GLY A 93 -13.33 3.74 0.35
CA GLY A 93 -13.21 3.17 1.68
C GLY A 93 -11.89 3.50 2.37
N PRO A 94 -11.59 2.83 3.50
CA PRO A 94 -10.33 3.02 4.20
C PRO A 94 -9.15 2.48 3.38
N ALA A 95 -8.07 3.26 3.30
CA ALA A 95 -6.82 2.88 2.65
C ALA A 95 -5.93 1.98 3.53
N VAL A 96 -6.23 1.89 4.82
CA VAL A 96 -5.66 0.92 5.77
C VAL A 96 -6.80 0.22 6.49
N VAL A 97 -6.76 -1.11 6.48
CA VAL A 97 -7.67 -1.96 7.26
C VAL A 97 -6.81 -2.95 8.02
N SER A 98 -6.91 -2.92 9.33
CA SER A 98 -6.24 -3.86 10.23
C SER A 98 -7.23 -4.45 11.24
N PRO A 99 -6.84 -5.47 12.02
CA PRO A 99 -7.66 -5.97 13.12
C PRO A 99 -7.96 -4.91 14.21
N TYR A 100 -7.19 -3.83 14.25
CA TYR A 100 -7.23 -2.84 15.34
C TYR A 100 -7.84 -1.51 14.94
N HIS A 101 -7.74 -1.11 13.65
CA HIS A 101 -8.19 0.19 13.18
C HIS A 101 -8.42 0.22 11.67
N LYS A 102 -9.14 1.27 11.23
CA LYS A 102 -9.30 1.68 9.84
C LYS A 102 -8.81 3.11 9.67
N GLU A 103 -8.13 3.39 8.56
CA GLU A 103 -7.66 4.73 8.24
C GLU A 103 -8.01 5.10 6.80
N TRP A 104 -8.57 6.29 6.61
CA TRP A 104 -8.89 6.85 5.29
C TRP A 104 -7.80 7.80 4.85
N PHE A 105 -7.21 7.51 3.70
CA PHE A 105 -6.20 8.34 3.06
C PHE A 105 -6.61 8.74 1.65
N PHE A 106 -6.37 9.99 1.33
CA PHE A 106 -6.46 10.53 -0.01
C PHE A 106 -5.12 11.18 -0.39
N ASN A 107 -4.46 10.68 -1.44
CA ASN A 107 -3.15 11.14 -1.90
C ASN A 107 -2.11 11.26 -0.77
N GLY A 108 -1.99 10.21 0.06
CA GLY A 108 -1.00 10.12 1.12
C GLY A 108 -1.34 10.89 2.41
N LYS A 109 -2.48 11.57 2.46
CA LYS A 109 -2.91 12.34 3.63
C LYS A 109 -4.16 11.73 4.26
N LEU A 110 -4.22 11.67 5.59
CA LEU A 110 -5.44 11.32 6.30
C LEU A 110 -6.56 12.29 5.89
N HIS A 111 -7.63 11.73 5.34
CA HIS A 111 -8.75 12.49 4.81
C HIS A 111 -9.99 11.60 4.66
N ARG A 112 -11.12 12.09 5.13
CA ARG A 112 -12.43 11.52 4.86
C ARG A 112 -13.48 12.62 4.92
N GLU A 113 -14.43 12.67 3.97
CA GLU A 113 -15.43 13.74 3.90
C GLU A 113 -16.70 13.45 4.72
N ASP A 114 -17.04 12.18 4.88
CA ASP A 114 -18.30 11.72 5.48
C ASP A 114 -18.15 11.19 6.90
N GLY A 115 -16.99 11.39 7.56
CA GLY A 115 -16.77 10.86 8.90
C GLY A 115 -15.35 10.98 9.42
N PRO A 116 -15.01 10.29 10.51
CA PRO A 116 -13.66 10.25 11.03
C PRO A 116 -12.71 9.56 10.07
N ALA A 117 -11.51 10.10 9.88
CA ALA A 117 -10.49 9.53 9.02
C ALA A 117 -9.69 8.40 9.70
N VAL A 118 -9.81 8.24 11.01
CA VAL A 118 -9.30 7.09 11.76
C VAL A 118 -10.38 6.57 12.70
N GLU A 119 -10.59 5.25 12.69
CA GLU A 119 -11.52 4.56 13.57
C GLU A 119 -10.81 3.35 14.19
N TRP A 120 -10.76 3.28 15.52
CA TRP A 120 -10.24 2.13 16.26
C TRP A 120 -11.34 1.20 16.74
N VAL A 121 -10.99 -0.06 17.02
CA VAL A 121 -11.91 -1.08 17.54
C VAL A 121 -12.43 -0.76 18.94
N ASP A 122 -11.72 0.04 19.73
CA ASP A 122 -12.15 0.53 21.05
C ASP A 122 -13.20 1.64 20.97
N GLY A 123 -13.57 2.06 19.73
CA GLY A 123 -14.52 3.14 19.48
C GLY A 123 -13.90 4.52 19.38
N SER A 124 -12.59 4.67 19.62
CA SER A 124 -11.88 5.94 19.44
C SER A 124 -11.91 6.38 17.97
N LYS A 125 -12.00 7.71 17.76
CA LYS A 125 -12.13 8.30 16.42
C LYS A 125 -11.31 9.58 16.32
N GLN A 126 -10.75 9.83 15.13
CA GLN A 126 -10.07 11.10 14.81
C GLN A 126 -10.53 11.62 13.45
N TRP A 127 -10.73 12.92 13.36
CA TRP A 127 -11.23 13.61 12.18
C TRP A 127 -10.09 14.37 11.50
N TYR A 128 -9.87 14.07 10.22
CA TYR A 128 -8.85 14.72 9.39
C TYR A 128 -9.43 15.20 8.06
N SER A 129 -9.01 16.38 7.63
CA SER A 129 -9.22 16.88 6.27
C SER A 129 -7.88 17.31 5.68
N ASN A 130 -7.46 16.67 4.58
CA ASN A 130 -6.18 16.92 3.91
C ASN A 130 -4.96 16.87 4.84
N GLY A 131 -4.96 15.96 5.83
CA GLY A 131 -3.88 15.75 6.79
C GLY A 131 -3.90 16.67 8.00
N LYS A 132 -4.84 17.62 8.08
CA LYS A 132 -5.05 18.45 9.26
C LYS A 132 -6.09 17.80 10.17
N GLU A 133 -5.77 17.69 11.46
CA GLU A 133 -6.66 17.18 12.49
C GLU A 133 -7.63 18.27 12.98
N TYR A 134 -8.85 17.83 13.35
CA TYR A 134 -9.93 18.66 13.85
C TYR A 134 -10.62 17.95 15.03
N THR A 135 -11.21 18.70 15.95
CA THR A 135 -12.22 18.13 16.84
C THR A 135 -13.45 17.70 16.03
N LYS A 136 -14.31 16.89 16.62
CA LYS A 136 -15.57 16.46 15.97
C LYS A 136 -16.44 17.67 15.60
N GLU A 137 -16.53 18.66 16.49
CA GLU A 137 -17.32 19.88 16.33
C GLU A 137 -16.74 20.79 15.22
N GLU A 138 -15.42 21.01 15.23
CA GLU A 138 -14.73 21.77 14.18
C GLU A 138 -14.90 21.10 12.81
N TYR A 139 -14.82 19.75 12.78
CA TYR A 139 -14.99 19.01 11.53
C TYR A 139 -16.42 19.14 10.99
N ALA A 140 -17.43 19.04 11.86
CA ALA A 140 -18.83 19.23 11.48
C ALA A 140 -19.07 20.66 10.93
N LEU A 141 -18.50 21.67 11.55
CA LEU A 141 -18.56 23.05 11.07
C LEU A 141 -17.87 23.21 9.70
N LEU A 142 -16.70 22.60 9.51
CA LEU A 142 -15.98 22.62 8.24
C LEU A 142 -16.82 22.01 7.11
N GLN A 143 -17.50 20.88 7.35
CA GLN A 143 -18.36 20.24 6.34
C GLN A 143 -19.59 21.07 6.03
N PHE A 144 -20.20 21.68 7.05
CA PHE A 144 -21.32 22.60 6.88
C PHE A 144 -20.95 23.82 6.01
N MET A 145 -19.80 24.43 6.26
CA MET A 145 -19.29 25.56 5.46
C MET A 145 -19.01 25.19 4.01
N LYS A 146 -18.47 23.99 3.74
CA LYS A 146 -18.27 23.48 2.38
C LYS A 146 -19.60 23.28 1.63
N GLY A 147 -20.63 22.80 2.34
CA GLY A 147 -21.99 22.64 1.78
C GLY A 147 -22.68 23.95 1.40
N ILE A 148 -22.41 25.04 2.11
CA ILE A 148 -22.96 26.36 1.78
C ILE A 148 -22.30 26.98 0.56
N ASN A 149 -20.99 26.73 0.34
CA ASN A 149 -20.25 27.31 -0.79
C ASN A 149 -20.61 26.69 -2.16
N ILE A 150 -21.47 25.68 -2.18
CA ILE A 150 -21.93 25.07 -3.46
C ILE A 150 -23.12 25.84 -4.08
N TYR A 151 -23.70 26.80 -3.37
CA TYR A 151 -24.89 27.54 -3.79
C TYR A 151 -24.68 29.08 -3.92
N VAL A 152 -23.42 29.54 -4.07
CA VAL A 152 -23.13 30.96 -4.34
C VAL A 152 -22.47 31.13 -5.69
#